data_95d93b6191948ea60dd45ba3e233e03a
#
_entry.id   95d93b6191948ea60dd45ba3e233e03a
#
_cell.length_a   1.000
_cell.length_b   1.000
_cell.length_c   1.000
_cell.angle_alpha   90.00
_cell.angle_beta   90.00
_cell.angle_gamma   90.00
#
_symmetry.space_group_name_H-M   'P 1'
#
loop_
_entity.id
_entity.type
_entity.pdbx_description
1 polymer ?
#
loop_
_entity_poly.entity_id
_entity_poly.type
_entity_poly.pdbx_seq_one_letter_code
_entity_poly.pdbx_strand_id
1 'polypeptide(L)'
;MNHFIFLQSITATEFEAGKVICQRLIDNPDFIGHVYPPKDIAHYKDLVEYIDKITEGIPSNDKIVLYIDIHSCEETFTFKDINSFSKTSYTEYKKWNELDVILHMLYKRFQKNATFIFVSCYSASYFSKLEEPHIHIIAGDGEVNTMQAEHQLFTFYDEYCKDGNVERAYHAMIKEHPITKGSASDNKYRAVLKLY
;
A
#
# COMPACT_ATOMS: atom_id res chain seq x y z
N MET A 1 -7.10 -13.85 -12.48
CA MET A 1 -5.99 -12.96 -12.91
C MET A 1 -5.53 -12.13 -11.72
N ASN A 2 -4.30 -11.59 -11.74
CA ASN A 2 -3.84 -10.63 -10.72
C ASN A 2 -4.00 -9.20 -11.25
N HIS A 3 -4.54 -8.30 -10.43
CA HIS A 3 -4.70 -6.88 -10.73
C HIS A 3 -3.93 -6.05 -9.71
N PHE A 4 -3.07 -5.15 -10.17
CA PHE A 4 -2.22 -4.29 -9.34
C PHE A 4 -2.60 -2.83 -9.56
N ILE A 5 -3.09 -2.18 -8.52
CA ILE A 5 -3.54 -0.79 -8.51
C ILE A 5 -2.63 0.01 -7.59
N PHE A 6 -2.04 1.07 -8.10
CA PHE A 6 -1.12 1.94 -7.38
C PHE A 6 -1.72 3.33 -7.21
N LEU A 7 -1.91 3.75 -5.96
CA LEU A 7 -2.42 5.06 -5.60
C LEU A 7 -1.44 5.76 -4.68
N GLN A 8 -1.26 7.04 -4.87
CA GLN A 8 -0.35 7.82 -4.05
C GLN A 8 -0.88 9.23 -3.79
N SER A 9 -0.56 9.76 -2.60
CA SER A 9 -0.83 11.14 -2.23
C SER A 9 0.44 11.77 -1.69
N ILE A 10 1.29 12.18 -2.63
CA ILE A 10 2.61 12.76 -2.40
C ILE A 10 2.76 14.04 -3.19
N THR A 11 3.70 14.90 -2.82
CA THR A 11 4.00 16.14 -3.56
C THR A 11 4.94 15.86 -4.74
N ALA A 12 5.06 16.81 -5.66
CA ALA A 12 5.90 16.71 -6.85
C ALA A 12 7.41 16.49 -6.57
N THR A 13 7.85 16.66 -5.32
CA THR A 13 9.26 16.50 -4.89
C THR A 13 9.53 15.25 -4.08
N GLU A 14 8.51 14.44 -3.80
CA GLU A 14 8.64 13.22 -3.02
C GLU A 14 8.94 12.02 -3.89
N PHE A 15 9.52 10.98 -3.28
CA PHE A 15 9.87 9.75 -3.98
C PHE A 15 8.63 8.93 -4.32
N GLU A 16 8.49 8.56 -5.60
CA GLU A 16 7.32 7.89 -6.16
C GLU A 16 7.51 6.36 -6.18
N ALA A 17 7.52 5.71 -5.00
CA ALA A 17 7.72 4.27 -4.89
C ALA A 17 6.71 3.46 -5.71
N GLY A 18 5.45 3.88 -5.73
CA GLY A 18 4.41 3.22 -6.52
C GLY A 18 4.72 3.18 -8.01
N LYS A 19 5.32 4.26 -8.57
CA LYS A 19 5.73 4.29 -9.99
C LYS A 19 6.89 3.34 -10.26
N VAL A 20 7.88 3.29 -9.37
CA VAL A 20 9.04 2.42 -9.53
C VAL A 20 8.63 0.94 -9.46
N ILE A 21 7.77 0.57 -8.50
CA ILE A 21 7.23 -0.78 -8.38
C ILE A 21 6.39 -1.16 -9.61
N CYS A 22 5.51 -0.24 -10.05
CA CYS A 22 4.69 -0.43 -11.24
C CYS A 22 5.55 -0.72 -12.48
N GLN A 23 6.59 0.07 -12.71
CA GLN A 23 7.51 -0.10 -13.84
C GLN A 23 8.22 -1.45 -13.76
N ARG A 24 8.72 -1.84 -12.58
CA ARG A 24 9.36 -3.15 -12.38
C ARG A 24 8.43 -4.32 -12.72
N LEU A 25 7.15 -4.23 -12.35
CA LEU A 25 6.16 -5.27 -12.71
C LEU A 25 5.94 -5.34 -14.23
N ILE A 26 5.85 -4.18 -14.90
CA ILE A 26 5.66 -4.11 -16.36
C ILE A 26 6.88 -4.68 -17.10
N ASP A 27 8.08 -4.42 -16.60
CA ASP A 27 9.33 -4.85 -17.21
C ASP A 27 9.66 -6.33 -16.92
N ASN A 28 8.93 -6.99 -16.02
CA ASN A 28 9.13 -8.41 -15.71
C ASN A 28 8.49 -9.30 -16.79
N PRO A 29 9.29 -10.04 -17.59
CA PRO A 29 8.75 -10.86 -18.68
C PRO A 29 7.91 -12.07 -18.20
N ASP A 30 8.10 -12.48 -16.95
CA ASP A 30 7.35 -13.59 -16.33
C ASP A 30 6.08 -13.11 -15.62
N PHE A 31 5.80 -11.80 -15.66
CA PHE A 31 4.64 -11.24 -15.01
C PHE A 31 3.34 -11.60 -15.73
N ILE A 32 2.40 -12.21 -14.99
CA ILE A 32 1.06 -12.52 -15.46
C ILE A 32 0.03 -11.74 -14.63
N GLY A 33 -0.45 -10.65 -15.20
CA GLY A 33 -1.42 -9.80 -14.52
C GLY A 33 -1.75 -8.53 -15.28
N HIS A 34 -2.55 -7.68 -14.67
CA HIS A 34 -2.89 -6.36 -15.18
C HIS A 34 -2.38 -5.30 -14.19
N VAL A 35 -1.51 -4.41 -14.66
CA VAL A 35 -0.98 -3.29 -13.88
C VAL A 35 -1.67 -2.02 -14.33
N TYR A 36 -2.35 -1.36 -13.40
CA TYR A 36 -2.96 -0.06 -13.65
C TYR A 36 -1.92 1.04 -13.44
N PRO A 37 -1.86 2.04 -14.33
CA PRO A 37 -0.93 3.16 -14.17
C PRO A 37 -1.12 3.84 -12.81
N PRO A 38 -0.03 4.21 -12.11
CA PRO A 38 -0.11 4.91 -10.84
C PRO A 38 -0.95 6.18 -10.92
N LYS A 39 -1.81 6.38 -9.93
CA LYS A 39 -2.74 7.51 -9.86
C LYS A 39 -2.43 8.38 -8.65
N ASP A 40 -2.17 9.66 -8.90
CA ASP A 40 -2.06 10.67 -7.86
C ASP A 40 -3.45 11.07 -7.35
N ILE A 41 -3.62 11.10 -6.04
CA ILE A 41 -4.88 11.38 -5.34
C ILE A 41 -4.66 12.58 -4.39
N ALA A 42 -5.44 13.63 -4.57
CA ALA A 42 -5.36 14.85 -3.75
C ALA A 42 -6.42 14.90 -2.63
N HIS A 43 -7.50 14.11 -2.73
CA HIS A 43 -8.59 14.12 -1.77
C HIS A 43 -9.14 12.71 -1.50
N TYR A 44 -9.66 12.52 -0.30
CA TYR A 44 -10.26 11.24 0.11
C TYR A 44 -11.44 10.80 -0.79
N LYS A 45 -12.28 11.76 -1.19
CA LYS A 45 -13.39 11.48 -2.09
C LYS A 45 -12.92 10.89 -3.41
N ASP A 46 -11.87 11.46 -3.99
CA ASP A 46 -11.28 10.98 -5.24
C ASP A 46 -10.70 9.57 -5.09
N LEU A 47 -10.11 9.27 -3.92
CA LEU A 47 -9.60 7.94 -3.57
C LEU A 47 -10.73 6.90 -3.62
N VAL A 48 -11.83 7.16 -2.89
CA VAL A 48 -12.96 6.24 -2.81
C VAL A 48 -13.62 6.03 -4.17
N GLU A 49 -13.91 7.11 -4.89
CA GLU A 49 -14.54 7.07 -6.21
C GLU A 49 -13.66 6.34 -7.24
N TYR A 50 -12.35 6.54 -7.20
CA TYR A 50 -11.43 5.86 -8.11
C TYR A 50 -11.36 4.37 -7.84
N ILE A 51 -11.24 3.96 -6.55
CA ILE A 51 -11.23 2.55 -6.17
C ILE A 51 -12.55 1.88 -6.57
N ASP A 52 -13.67 2.51 -6.29
CA ASP A 52 -15.00 1.99 -6.64
C ASP A 52 -15.10 1.73 -8.15
N LYS A 53 -14.79 2.74 -8.96
CA LYS A 53 -14.86 2.69 -10.43
C LYS A 53 -13.92 1.63 -11.02
N ILE A 54 -12.65 1.57 -10.56
CA ILE A 54 -11.66 0.67 -11.14
C ILE A 54 -11.96 -0.78 -10.77
N THR A 55 -12.45 -1.01 -9.55
CA THR A 55 -12.76 -2.36 -9.06
C THR A 55 -14.08 -2.91 -9.59
N GLU A 56 -14.99 -2.05 -10.05
CA GLU A 56 -16.27 -2.46 -10.65
C GLU A 56 -16.08 -3.34 -11.89
N GLY A 57 -15.05 -3.07 -12.70
CA GLY A 57 -14.72 -3.83 -13.91
C GLY A 57 -13.90 -5.11 -13.66
N ILE A 58 -13.50 -5.40 -12.43
CA ILE A 58 -12.66 -6.57 -12.11
C ILE A 58 -13.54 -7.72 -11.62
N PRO A 59 -13.41 -8.94 -12.20
CA PRO A 59 -14.14 -10.11 -11.73
C PRO A 59 -13.84 -10.44 -10.25
N SER A 60 -14.85 -10.80 -9.48
CA SER A 60 -14.71 -11.04 -8.02
C SER A 60 -13.84 -12.24 -7.64
N ASN A 61 -13.61 -13.16 -8.58
CA ASN A 61 -12.72 -14.31 -8.41
C ASN A 61 -11.26 -14.00 -8.80
N ASP A 62 -10.99 -12.82 -9.36
CA ASP A 62 -9.63 -12.36 -9.62
C ASP A 62 -8.99 -11.83 -8.33
N LYS A 63 -7.68 -11.83 -8.27
CA LYS A 63 -6.91 -11.29 -7.15
C LYS A 63 -6.60 -9.82 -7.39
N ILE A 64 -6.76 -9.01 -6.36
CA ILE A 64 -6.44 -7.59 -6.41
C ILE A 64 -5.40 -7.25 -5.34
N VAL A 65 -4.40 -6.48 -5.74
CA VAL A 65 -3.44 -5.84 -4.84
C VAL A 65 -3.61 -4.33 -4.98
N LEU A 66 -4.14 -3.70 -3.95
CA LEU A 66 -4.30 -2.25 -3.86
C LEU A 66 -3.17 -1.69 -3.00
N TYR A 67 -2.27 -0.95 -3.63
CA TYR A 67 -1.18 -0.22 -3.00
C TYR A 67 -1.56 1.24 -2.81
N ILE A 68 -1.42 1.75 -1.60
CA ILE A 68 -1.61 3.17 -1.28
C ILE A 68 -0.38 3.71 -0.54
N ASP A 69 0.22 4.75 -1.09
CA ASP A 69 1.31 5.52 -0.48
C ASP A 69 0.79 6.91 -0.09
N ILE A 70 0.75 7.15 1.22
CA ILE A 70 0.15 8.36 1.78
C ILE A 70 0.80 8.71 3.12
N HIS A 71 0.91 9.98 3.43
CA HIS A 71 1.41 10.43 4.73
C HIS A 71 0.41 10.20 5.85
N SER A 72 0.94 9.93 7.06
CA SER A 72 0.12 9.74 8.24
C SER A 72 0.87 10.02 9.55
N CYS A 73 0.09 10.10 10.62
CA CYS A 73 0.55 10.08 12.00
C CYS A 73 -0.27 9.05 12.79
N GLU A 74 -0.11 9.01 14.11
CA GLU A 74 -0.81 8.03 14.96
C GLU A 74 -2.33 8.11 14.89
N GLU A 75 -2.90 9.29 14.61
CA GLU A 75 -4.34 9.53 14.66
C GLU A 75 -5.01 9.65 13.28
N THR A 76 -4.26 10.09 12.27
CA THR A 76 -4.80 10.47 10.96
C THR A 76 -3.88 10.09 9.82
N PHE A 77 -4.46 9.94 8.64
CA PHE A 77 -3.74 9.98 7.37
C PHE A 77 -4.07 11.25 6.60
N THR A 78 -3.20 11.66 5.67
CA THR A 78 -3.28 13.00 5.07
C THR A 78 -3.10 12.95 3.58
N PHE A 79 -3.86 13.79 2.86
CA PHE A 79 -3.70 14.02 1.45
C PHE A 79 -2.81 15.23 1.20
N LYS A 80 -2.04 15.18 0.13
CA LYS A 80 -1.11 16.23 -0.29
C LYS A 80 -1.67 17.03 -1.45
N ASP A 81 -1.22 18.28 -1.55
CA ASP A 81 -1.31 19.01 -2.82
C ASP A 81 -0.27 18.46 -3.78
N ILE A 82 -0.72 17.58 -4.68
CA ILE A 82 0.11 16.85 -5.64
C ILE A 82 0.86 17.79 -6.63
N ASN A 83 0.41 19.03 -6.76
CA ASN A 83 1.06 20.06 -7.60
C ASN A 83 2.06 20.90 -6.80
N SER A 84 2.14 20.74 -5.49
CA SER A 84 3.02 21.52 -4.65
C SER A 84 4.44 20.99 -4.66
N PHE A 85 5.41 21.89 -4.63
CA PHE A 85 6.82 21.60 -4.38
C PHE A 85 7.16 21.59 -2.88
N SER A 86 6.21 21.92 -2.02
CA SER A 86 6.37 21.90 -0.57
C SER A 86 5.88 20.59 0.03
N LYS A 87 6.78 19.87 0.70
CA LYS A 87 6.45 18.60 1.40
C LYS A 87 5.40 18.75 2.51
N THR A 88 5.13 19.97 2.95
CA THR A 88 4.14 20.28 4.01
C THR A 88 2.82 20.80 3.47
N SER A 89 2.61 20.73 2.16
CA SER A 89 1.36 21.17 1.54
C SER A 89 0.30 20.08 1.61
N TYR A 90 -0.59 20.17 2.59
CA TYR A 90 -1.69 19.23 2.81
C TYR A 90 -3.03 19.81 2.34
N THR A 91 -3.83 18.98 1.69
CA THR A 91 -5.18 19.36 1.23
C THR A 91 -6.25 18.89 2.20
N GLU A 92 -6.03 17.73 2.85
CA GLU A 92 -7.05 17.10 3.67
C GLU A 92 -6.42 16.17 4.73
N TYR A 93 -7.08 16.08 5.90
CA TYR A 93 -6.76 15.14 6.98
C TYR A 93 -7.96 14.23 7.22
N LYS A 94 -7.72 12.93 7.37
CA LYS A 94 -8.76 11.91 7.61
C LYS A 94 -8.40 11.04 8.80
N LYS A 95 -9.40 10.67 9.58
CA LYS A 95 -9.23 9.69 10.66
C LYS A 95 -9.08 8.30 10.09
N TRP A 96 -8.36 7.43 10.79
CA TRP A 96 -8.10 6.07 10.36
C TRP A 96 -9.35 5.24 10.05
N ASN A 97 -10.42 5.40 10.84
CA ASN A 97 -11.67 4.68 10.64
C ASN A 97 -12.41 5.03 9.32
N GLU A 98 -12.01 6.09 8.63
CA GLU A 98 -12.56 6.38 7.30
C GLU A 98 -12.07 5.38 6.25
N LEU A 99 -10.95 4.67 6.52
CA LEU A 99 -10.51 3.57 5.65
C LEU A 99 -11.46 2.37 5.66
N ASP A 100 -12.33 2.22 6.67
CA ASP A 100 -13.31 1.13 6.75
C ASP A 100 -14.20 1.06 5.51
N VAL A 101 -14.50 2.19 4.90
CA VAL A 101 -15.27 2.25 3.65
C VAL A 101 -14.55 1.49 2.53
N ILE A 102 -13.24 1.72 2.39
CA ILE A 102 -12.42 1.07 1.36
C ILE A 102 -12.25 -0.42 1.67
N LEU A 103 -11.92 -0.75 2.92
CA LEU A 103 -11.76 -2.15 3.34
C LEU A 103 -13.05 -2.96 3.14
N HIS A 104 -14.20 -2.38 3.51
CA HIS A 104 -15.49 -3.01 3.33
C HIS A 104 -15.84 -3.20 1.83
N MET A 105 -15.53 -2.21 1.00
CA MET A 105 -15.72 -2.30 -0.46
C MET A 105 -14.88 -3.42 -1.06
N LEU A 106 -13.60 -3.51 -0.71
CA LEU A 106 -12.71 -4.56 -1.17
C LEU A 106 -13.17 -5.94 -0.69
N TYR A 107 -13.51 -6.06 0.59
CA TYR A 107 -14.02 -7.30 1.17
C TYR A 107 -15.30 -7.76 0.49
N LYS A 108 -16.28 -6.88 0.33
CA LYS A 108 -17.55 -7.20 -0.31
C LYS A 108 -17.38 -7.72 -1.74
N ARG A 109 -16.40 -7.20 -2.48
CA ARG A 109 -16.18 -7.58 -3.89
C ARG A 109 -15.26 -8.79 -4.06
N PHE A 110 -14.18 -8.86 -3.30
CA PHE A 110 -13.09 -9.81 -3.56
C PHE A 110 -12.83 -10.76 -2.40
N GLN A 111 -13.35 -10.49 -1.20
CA GLN A 111 -13.10 -11.30 -0.01
C GLN A 111 -11.58 -11.51 0.20
N LYS A 112 -11.15 -12.74 0.47
CA LYS A 112 -9.74 -13.11 0.65
C LYS A 112 -8.84 -12.93 -0.59
N ASN A 113 -9.43 -12.60 -1.74
CA ASN A 113 -8.66 -12.29 -2.95
C ASN A 113 -8.16 -10.84 -2.98
N ALA A 114 -8.54 -10.00 -2.00
CA ALA A 114 -8.02 -8.66 -1.86
C ALA A 114 -6.79 -8.62 -0.95
N THR A 115 -5.78 -7.89 -1.39
CA THR A 115 -4.61 -7.50 -0.60
C THR A 115 -4.51 -5.98 -0.58
N PHE A 116 -4.46 -5.41 0.60
CA PHE A 116 -4.34 -3.98 0.81
C PHE A 116 -2.95 -3.66 1.37
N ILE A 117 -2.15 -2.93 0.63
CA ILE A 117 -0.80 -2.49 1.03
C ILE A 117 -0.85 -1.00 1.30
N PHE A 118 -0.69 -0.62 2.56
CA PHE A 118 -0.77 0.75 3.01
C PHE A 118 0.60 1.23 3.51
N VAL A 119 1.35 1.89 2.63
CA VAL A 119 2.69 2.42 2.93
C VAL A 119 2.55 3.79 3.57
N SER A 120 2.45 3.78 4.90
CA SER A 120 2.21 4.99 5.67
C SER A 120 2.70 4.80 7.10
N CYS A 121 3.18 5.87 7.72
CA CYS A 121 3.64 5.84 9.11
C CYS A 121 2.53 5.43 10.07
N TYR A 122 2.83 4.58 11.06
CA TYR A 122 1.91 4.17 12.14
C TYR A 122 0.62 3.48 11.71
N SER A 123 0.44 3.15 10.44
CA SER A 123 -0.80 2.53 9.92
C SER A 123 -1.10 1.18 10.57
N ALA A 124 -0.06 0.41 10.90
CA ALA A 124 -0.19 -0.88 11.59
C ALA A 124 -0.92 -0.77 12.94
N SER A 125 -0.80 0.35 13.64
CA SER A 125 -1.47 0.57 14.94
C SER A 125 -2.99 0.60 14.81
N TYR A 126 -3.51 1.04 13.67
CA TYR A 126 -4.94 0.99 13.35
C TYR A 126 -5.36 -0.42 12.94
N PHE A 127 -4.68 -1.02 11.96
CA PHE A 127 -5.05 -2.32 11.42
C PHE A 127 -4.95 -3.46 12.45
N SER A 128 -4.03 -3.37 13.41
CA SER A 128 -3.91 -4.35 14.50
C SER A 128 -5.12 -4.40 15.46
N LYS A 129 -6.00 -3.39 15.40
CA LYS A 129 -7.22 -3.31 16.24
C LYS A 129 -8.46 -3.85 15.53
N LEU A 130 -8.37 -4.18 14.26
CA LEU A 130 -9.47 -4.80 13.53
C LEU A 130 -9.65 -6.23 14.04
N GLU A 131 -10.86 -6.56 14.48
CA GLU A 131 -11.16 -7.85 15.13
C GLU A 131 -11.00 -9.03 14.15
N GLU A 132 -11.34 -8.84 12.88
CA GLU A 132 -11.12 -9.83 11.81
C GLU A 132 -10.86 -9.11 10.48
N PRO A 133 -9.60 -8.94 10.06
CA PRO A 133 -9.34 -8.50 8.70
C PRO A 133 -9.73 -9.63 7.74
N HIS A 134 -10.82 -9.44 7.02
CA HIS A 134 -11.31 -10.41 6.02
C HIS A 134 -10.55 -10.33 4.69
N ILE A 135 -9.55 -9.45 4.61
CA ILE A 135 -8.61 -9.28 3.50
C ILE A 135 -7.20 -9.26 4.06
N HIS A 136 -6.21 -9.52 3.23
CA HIS A 136 -4.81 -9.37 3.64
C HIS A 136 -4.43 -7.91 3.68
N ILE A 137 -3.83 -7.45 4.81
CA ILE A 137 -3.40 -6.06 4.98
C ILE A 137 -1.90 -6.04 5.30
N ILE A 138 -1.12 -5.32 4.51
CA ILE A 138 0.29 -5.02 4.79
C ILE A 138 0.38 -3.53 5.11
N ALA A 139 0.87 -3.19 6.30
CA ALA A 139 0.85 -1.83 6.82
C ALA A 139 2.15 -1.47 7.54
N GLY A 140 2.46 -0.17 7.57
CA GLY A 140 3.66 0.36 8.21
C GLY A 140 3.59 0.38 9.74
N ASP A 141 4.59 -0.21 10.41
CA ASP A 141 4.73 -0.22 11.87
C ASP A 141 5.76 0.83 12.32
N GLY A 142 5.28 1.95 12.83
CA GLY A 142 6.08 3.11 13.17
C GLY A 142 6.34 4.03 11.98
N GLU A 143 7.47 4.74 11.99
CA GLU A 143 7.88 5.59 10.87
C GLU A 143 8.31 4.74 9.67
N VAL A 144 7.74 5.01 8.50
CA VAL A 144 8.02 4.31 7.24
C VAL A 144 8.91 5.18 6.36
N ASN A 145 10.05 4.63 5.96
CA ASN A 145 10.85 5.19 4.89
C ASN A 145 10.40 4.57 3.55
N THR A 146 9.85 5.38 2.67
CA THR A 146 9.25 4.92 1.40
C THR A 146 10.24 4.18 0.51
N MET A 147 11.52 4.61 0.45
CA MET A 147 12.54 3.91 -0.35
C MET A 147 12.86 2.52 0.23
N GLN A 148 12.87 2.37 1.55
CA GLN A 148 13.09 1.05 2.17
C GLN A 148 11.86 0.15 2.01
N ALA A 149 10.65 0.71 2.12
CA ALA A 149 9.41 -0.01 1.84
C ALA A 149 9.37 -0.52 0.39
N GLU A 150 9.82 0.29 -0.57
CA GLU A 150 9.94 -0.11 -1.97
C GLU A 150 10.83 -1.35 -2.13
N HIS A 151 12.04 -1.36 -1.54
CA HIS A 151 12.94 -2.52 -1.60
C HIS A 151 12.31 -3.77 -0.99
N GLN A 152 11.64 -3.66 0.14
CA GLN A 152 10.89 -4.77 0.73
C GLN A 152 9.79 -5.26 -0.20
N LEU A 153 9.04 -4.33 -0.79
CA LEU A 153 7.94 -4.66 -1.69
C LEU A 153 8.41 -5.25 -3.02
N PHE A 154 9.62 -4.98 -3.49
CA PHE A 154 10.17 -5.69 -4.65
C PHE A 154 10.19 -7.20 -4.40
N THR A 155 10.74 -7.65 -3.27
CA THR A 155 10.75 -9.07 -2.91
C THR A 155 9.33 -9.61 -2.74
N PHE A 156 8.44 -8.84 -2.12
CA PHE A 156 7.04 -9.23 -2.00
C PHE A 156 6.39 -9.46 -3.37
N TYR A 157 6.50 -8.52 -4.29
CA TYR A 157 5.86 -8.61 -5.61
C TYR A 157 6.49 -9.70 -6.47
N ASP A 158 7.82 -9.87 -6.46
CA ASP A 158 8.52 -10.93 -7.19
C ASP A 158 8.04 -12.33 -6.72
N GLU A 159 7.80 -12.52 -5.42
CA GLU A 159 7.26 -13.78 -4.90
C GLU A 159 5.76 -13.91 -5.13
N TYR A 160 4.98 -12.83 -4.95
CA TYR A 160 3.55 -12.83 -5.15
C TYR A 160 3.16 -13.17 -6.60
N CYS A 161 3.91 -12.70 -7.58
CA CYS A 161 3.65 -12.96 -8.99
C CYS A 161 3.75 -14.44 -9.38
N LYS A 162 4.43 -15.28 -8.59
CA LYS A 162 4.59 -16.72 -8.88
C LYS A 162 3.27 -17.50 -8.74
N ASP A 163 2.46 -17.20 -7.73
CA ASP A 163 1.20 -17.93 -7.46
C ASP A 163 0.11 -17.10 -6.77
N GLY A 164 0.38 -15.83 -6.47
CA GLY A 164 -0.53 -14.93 -5.78
C GLY A 164 -0.77 -15.32 -4.30
N ASN A 165 0.22 -15.94 -3.63
CA ASN A 165 0.16 -16.27 -2.23
C ASN A 165 0.77 -15.16 -1.39
N VAL A 166 -0.09 -14.43 -0.67
CA VAL A 166 0.30 -13.25 0.13
C VAL A 166 1.22 -13.63 1.28
N GLU A 167 0.89 -14.70 2.03
CA GLU A 167 1.67 -15.11 3.20
C GLU A 167 3.08 -15.53 2.80
N ARG A 168 3.21 -16.33 1.73
CA ARG A 168 4.50 -16.73 1.21
C ARG A 168 5.33 -15.54 0.75
N ALA A 169 4.73 -14.62 0.00
CA ALA A 169 5.38 -13.41 -0.48
C ALA A 169 5.84 -12.51 0.69
N TYR A 170 4.99 -12.36 1.71
CA TYR A 170 5.34 -11.63 2.92
C TYR A 170 6.50 -12.30 3.69
N HIS A 171 6.46 -13.62 3.87
CA HIS A 171 7.56 -14.33 4.54
C HIS A 171 8.90 -14.22 3.77
N ALA A 172 8.87 -14.26 2.45
CA ALA A 172 10.07 -14.04 1.64
C ALA A 172 10.62 -12.62 1.82
N MET A 173 9.74 -11.62 1.81
CA MET A 173 10.08 -10.22 2.06
C MET A 173 10.78 -10.04 3.42
N ILE A 174 10.22 -10.59 4.50
CA ILE A 174 10.79 -10.46 5.86
C ILE A 174 12.09 -11.25 6.00
N LYS A 175 12.24 -12.38 5.31
CA LYS A 175 13.47 -13.18 5.32
C LYS A 175 14.63 -12.44 4.66
N GLU A 176 14.39 -11.78 3.54
CA GLU A 176 15.40 -11.02 2.80
C GLU A 176 15.70 -9.67 3.47
N HIS A 177 14.68 -9.04 4.02
CA HIS A 177 14.77 -7.75 4.72
C HIS A 177 14.35 -7.89 6.18
N PRO A 178 15.14 -8.57 7.03
CA PRO A 178 14.73 -8.85 8.41
C PRO A 178 14.57 -7.56 9.21
N ILE A 179 13.52 -7.54 10.02
CA ILE A 179 13.27 -6.48 11.01
C ILE A 179 14.34 -6.61 12.09
N THR A 180 15.49 -5.96 11.93
CA THR A 180 16.50 -5.93 12.97
C THR A 180 16.14 -4.87 13.99
N LYS A 181 15.98 -5.26 15.26
CA LYS A 181 15.92 -4.34 16.39
C LYS A 181 17.32 -3.72 16.56
N GLY A 182 17.58 -2.59 15.90
CA GLY A 182 18.79 -1.82 16.09
C GLY A 182 18.66 -0.85 17.26
N SER A 183 19.77 -0.18 17.65
CA SER A 183 19.72 0.91 18.63
C SER A 183 18.81 2.04 18.14
N ALA A 184 18.28 2.84 19.06
CA ALA A 184 17.38 3.95 18.74
C ALA A 184 17.95 4.96 17.71
N SER A 185 19.28 5.05 17.58
CA SER A 185 19.96 5.86 16.58
C SER A 185 19.91 5.30 15.17
N ASP A 186 19.83 3.95 15.01
CA ASP A 186 19.82 3.28 13.72
C ASP A 186 18.41 3.02 13.20
N ASN A 187 17.40 3.09 14.07
CA ASN A 187 16.02 2.76 13.75
C ASN A 187 15.24 3.87 13.03
N LYS A 188 15.76 5.06 12.94
CA LYS A 188 15.04 6.26 12.45
C LYS A 188 14.58 6.15 10.99
N TYR A 189 15.00 5.14 10.25
CA TYR A 189 14.77 5.03 8.80
C TYR A 189 14.41 3.62 8.33
N ARG A 190 13.91 2.75 9.20
CA ARG A 190 13.53 1.39 8.79
C ARG A 190 12.05 1.33 8.48
N ALA A 191 11.72 0.98 7.24
CA ALA A 191 10.37 0.56 6.92
C ALA A 191 10.12 -0.80 7.58
N VAL A 192 9.14 -0.87 8.46
CA VAL A 192 8.65 -2.12 9.02
C VAL A 192 7.25 -2.33 8.49
N LEU A 193 7.10 -3.24 7.52
CA LEU A 193 5.79 -3.61 7.02
C LEU A 193 5.31 -4.88 7.74
N LYS A 194 4.09 -4.85 8.27
CA LYS A 194 3.44 -5.99 8.95
C LYS A 194 2.24 -6.48 8.16
N LEU A 195 2.05 -7.81 8.15
CA LEU A 195 0.87 -8.47 7.60
C LEU A 195 -0.17 -8.67 8.72
N TYR A 196 -1.43 -8.38 8.44
CA TYR A 196 -2.63 -8.57 9.26
C TYR A 196 -3.68 -9.39 8.53
#